data_193632b5138b7c23a45a1499394a0088
#
_entry.id   193632b5138b7c23a45a1499394a0088
#
_cell.length_a   1.000
_cell.length_b   1.000
_cell.length_c   1.000
_cell.angle_alpha   90.00
_cell.angle_beta   90.00
_cell.angle_gamma   90.00
#
_symmetry.space_group_name_H-M   'P 1'
#
loop_
_entity.id
_entity.type
_entity.pdbx_description
1 polymer ?
#
loop_
_entity_poly.entity_id
_entity_poly.type
_entity_poly.pdbx_seq_one_letter_code
_entity_poly.pdbx_strand_id
1 'polypeptide(L)'
;MEREKCCCFTGHRRIPEQEMLWVRRRLREEILDLAQKGVDTFLTGGALGFDTLAAQEVLRMRAMGLPSLKLVLALPYMNQEAQWSQRDAAVYRTLLRQADNVVYTSQEYHRGCLFQRNRYLVDHGAYCVCYLLQERTGTSYTAQYAREQGLEVRNLAQAPWKQQPAAPKTP
;
A
#
# COMPACT_ATOMS: atom_id res chain seq x y z
N MET A 1 -10.16 9.42 12.71
CA MET A 1 -9.98 8.08 12.09
C MET A 1 -9.94 7.06 13.21
N GLU A 2 -10.85 6.09 13.23
CA GLU A 2 -10.84 5.00 14.20
C GLU A 2 -9.82 3.95 13.72
N ARG A 3 -8.79 3.70 14.50
CA ARG A 3 -7.67 2.85 14.13
C ARG A 3 -8.10 1.44 13.69
N GLU A 4 -9.11 0.89 14.37
CA GLU A 4 -9.65 -0.45 14.14
C GLU A 4 -10.30 -0.60 12.75
N LYS A 5 -10.72 0.51 12.15
CA LYS A 5 -11.31 0.57 10.81
C LYS A 5 -10.32 0.95 9.72
N CYS A 6 -9.02 0.96 10.05
CA CYS A 6 -7.98 1.44 9.14
C CYS A 6 -6.98 0.34 8.78
N CYS A 7 -6.64 0.28 7.49
CA CYS A 7 -5.57 -0.55 6.95
C CYS A 7 -4.53 0.33 6.26
N CYS A 8 -3.25 0.11 6.54
CA CYS A 8 -2.18 0.75 5.80
C CYS A 8 -1.56 -0.19 4.76
N PHE A 9 -1.04 0.40 3.68
CA PHE A 9 -0.30 -0.30 2.64
C PHE A 9 1.17 0.09 2.66
N THR A 10 2.05 -0.88 2.41
CA THR A 10 3.49 -0.64 2.20
C THR A 10 4.06 -1.69 1.26
N GLY A 11 4.92 -1.30 0.32
CA GLY A 11 5.49 -2.27 -0.61
C GLY A 11 6.62 -1.71 -1.45
N HIS A 12 7.21 -2.59 -2.25
CA HIS A 12 8.31 -2.20 -3.13
C HIS A 12 7.85 -1.24 -4.23
N ARG A 13 8.73 -0.31 -4.60
CA ARG A 13 8.49 0.65 -5.70
C ARG A 13 8.50 0.00 -7.08
N ARG A 14 9.07 -1.20 -7.20
CA ARG A 14 9.09 -1.99 -8.43
C ARG A 14 8.39 -3.31 -8.19
N ILE A 15 7.41 -3.61 -9.03
CA ILE A 15 6.72 -4.89 -9.07
C ILE A 15 7.08 -5.54 -10.39
N PRO A 16 7.54 -6.79 -10.41
CA PRO A 16 7.79 -7.52 -11.64
C PRO A 16 6.54 -7.50 -12.54
N GLU A 17 6.71 -7.24 -13.83
CA GLU A 17 5.60 -7.10 -14.77
C GLU A 17 4.70 -8.35 -14.79
N GLN A 18 5.30 -9.53 -14.75
CA GLN A 18 4.61 -10.81 -14.68
C GLN A 18 3.77 -11.01 -13.41
N GLU A 19 4.07 -10.27 -12.33
CA GLU A 19 3.32 -10.34 -11.06
C GLU A 19 2.22 -9.28 -10.94
N MET A 20 2.22 -8.28 -11.80
CA MET A 20 1.34 -7.11 -11.71
C MET A 20 -0.13 -7.47 -11.61
N LEU A 21 -0.63 -8.34 -12.51
CA LEU A 21 -2.03 -8.75 -12.52
C LEU A 21 -2.39 -9.57 -11.29
N TRP A 22 -1.47 -10.39 -10.83
CA TRP A 22 -1.65 -11.19 -9.63
C TRP A 22 -1.70 -10.32 -8.37
N VAL A 23 -0.77 -9.36 -8.23
CA VAL A 23 -0.76 -8.43 -7.10
C VAL A 23 -2.06 -7.62 -7.05
N ARG A 24 -2.56 -7.14 -8.20
CA ARG A 24 -3.85 -6.45 -8.27
C ARG A 24 -5.02 -7.32 -7.79
N ARG A 25 -5.05 -8.59 -8.20
CA ARG A 25 -6.08 -9.52 -7.76
C ARG A 25 -6.01 -9.73 -6.25
N ARG A 26 -4.81 -10.00 -5.71
CA ARG A 26 -4.61 -10.19 -4.28
C ARG A 26 -4.98 -8.95 -3.47
N LEU A 27 -4.64 -7.75 -3.94
CA LEU A 27 -5.06 -6.50 -3.30
C LEU A 27 -6.58 -6.41 -3.19
N ARG A 28 -7.32 -6.73 -4.26
CA ARG A 28 -8.80 -6.72 -4.22
C ARG A 28 -9.37 -7.72 -3.23
N GLU A 29 -8.80 -8.94 -3.19
CA GLU A 29 -9.22 -9.97 -2.24
C GLU A 29 -9.01 -9.50 -0.78
N GLU A 30 -7.85 -8.91 -0.48
CA GLU A 30 -7.55 -8.38 0.85
C GLU A 30 -8.42 -7.16 1.22
N ILE A 31 -8.62 -6.23 0.28
CA ILE A 31 -9.50 -5.08 0.51
C ILE A 31 -10.93 -5.55 0.79
N LEU A 32 -11.43 -6.54 0.04
CA LEU A 32 -12.77 -7.09 0.25
C LEU A 32 -12.90 -7.79 1.61
N ASP A 33 -11.94 -8.65 1.97
CA ASP A 33 -11.93 -9.34 3.27
C ASP A 33 -11.90 -8.34 4.43
N LEU A 34 -11.05 -7.31 4.33
CA LEU A 34 -10.95 -6.28 5.35
C LEU A 34 -12.23 -5.42 5.42
N ALA A 35 -12.84 -5.09 4.28
CA ALA A 35 -14.11 -4.37 4.26
C ALA A 35 -15.24 -5.18 4.93
N GLN A 36 -15.28 -6.50 4.74
CA GLN A 36 -16.22 -7.40 5.44
C GLN A 36 -15.98 -7.44 6.95
N LYS A 37 -14.76 -7.18 7.40
CA LYS A 37 -14.39 -7.04 8.82
C LYS A 37 -14.64 -5.63 9.39
N GLY A 38 -15.20 -4.73 8.60
CA GLY A 38 -15.56 -3.37 9.02
C GLY A 38 -14.45 -2.33 8.78
N VAL A 39 -13.38 -2.68 8.06
CA VAL A 39 -12.37 -1.69 7.62
C VAL A 39 -12.96 -0.86 6.48
N ASP A 40 -13.01 0.43 6.64
CA ASP A 40 -13.51 1.37 5.63
C ASP A 40 -12.43 2.34 5.12
N THR A 41 -11.32 2.49 5.82
CA THR A 41 -10.30 3.49 5.54
C THR A 41 -8.96 2.83 5.21
N PHE A 42 -8.42 3.15 4.04
CA PHE A 42 -7.18 2.61 3.53
C PHE A 42 -6.14 3.72 3.34
N LEU A 43 -4.99 3.57 3.99
CA LEU A 43 -3.90 4.55 3.97
C LEU A 43 -2.75 4.06 3.10
N THR A 44 -2.20 4.93 2.28
CA THR A 44 -0.98 4.63 1.50
C THR A 44 -0.07 5.84 1.44
N GLY A 45 1.21 5.59 1.23
CA GLY A 45 2.22 6.62 1.13
C GLY A 45 2.34 7.31 -0.22
N GLY A 46 1.52 6.91 -1.18
CA GLY A 46 1.51 7.50 -2.52
C GLY A 46 2.81 7.32 -3.30
N ALA A 47 3.69 6.41 -2.91
CA ALA A 47 4.92 6.11 -3.64
C ALA A 47 4.64 5.33 -4.94
N LEU A 48 5.61 5.27 -5.83
CA LEU A 48 5.56 4.43 -7.02
C LEU A 48 5.43 2.95 -6.66
N GLY A 49 4.91 2.15 -7.58
CA GLY A 49 4.80 0.70 -7.45
C GLY A 49 3.61 0.27 -6.58
N PHE A 50 3.86 -0.46 -5.50
CA PHE A 50 2.80 -1.07 -4.71
C PHE A 50 1.81 -0.05 -4.11
N ASP A 51 2.30 1.07 -3.58
CA ASP A 51 1.45 2.13 -3.01
C ASP A 51 0.47 2.68 -4.04
N THR A 52 0.95 2.94 -5.27
CA THR A 52 0.12 3.39 -6.39
C THR A 52 -0.93 2.34 -6.77
N LEU A 53 -0.53 1.06 -6.86
CA LEU A 53 -1.47 -0.03 -7.18
C LEU A 53 -2.55 -0.18 -6.11
N ALA A 54 -2.15 -0.15 -4.84
CA ALA A 54 -3.08 -0.26 -3.72
C ALA A 54 -4.12 0.87 -3.73
N ALA A 55 -3.67 2.12 -3.92
CA ALA A 55 -4.58 3.26 -4.06
C ALA A 55 -5.56 3.09 -5.22
N GLN A 56 -5.08 2.66 -6.39
CA GLN A 56 -5.93 2.40 -7.56
C GLN A 56 -6.97 1.32 -7.29
N GLU A 57 -6.60 0.22 -6.60
CA GLU A 57 -7.53 -0.87 -6.32
C GLU A 57 -8.58 -0.45 -5.27
N VAL A 58 -8.25 0.36 -4.26
CA VAL A 58 -9.24 0.93 -3.33
C VAL A 58 -10.27 1.78 -4.08
N LEU A 59 -9.81 2.70 -4.94
CA LEU A 59 -10.70 3.55 -5.75
C LEU A 59 -11.56 2.72 -6.70
N ARG A 60 -10.99 1.69 -7.31
CA ARG A 60 -11.71 0.77 -8.19
C ARG A 60 -12.80 0.01 -7.43
N MET A 61 -12.48 -0.58 -6.27
CA MET A 61 -13.44 -1.31 -5.45
C MET A 61 -14.57 -0.39 -4.96
N ARG A 62 -14.26 0.85 -4.62
CA ARG A 62 -15.24 1.87 -4.29
C ARG A 62 -16.22 2.10 -5.44
N ALA A 63 -15.73 2.24 -6.66
CA ALA A 63 -16.56 2.43 -7.85
C ALA A 63 -17.38 1.19 -8.23
N MET A 64 -16.91 -0.01 -7.87
CA MET A 64 -17.54 -1.30 -8.23
C MET A 64 -18.52 -1.85 -7.19
N GLY A 65 -18.91 -1.08 -6.18
CA GLY A 65 -19.95 -1.48 -5.24
C GLY A 65 -19.59 -1.40 -3.76
N LEU A 66 -18.44 -0.84 -3.40
CA LEU A 66 -18.05 -0.58 -2.01
C LEU A 66 -17.92 0.93 -1.76
N PRO A 67 -19.01 1.72 -1.86
CA PRO A 67 -18.95 3.18 -1.82
C PRO A 67 -18.46 3.77 -0.49
N SER A 68 -18.48 2.99 0.59
CA SER A 68 -17.99 3.39 1.91
C SER A 68 -16.47 3.43 2.03
N LEU A 69 -15.72 2.84 1.09
CA LEU A 69 -14.27 2.82 1.14
C LEU A 69 -13.69 4.23 0.97
N LYS A 70 -12.75 4.56 1.84
CA LYS A 70 -12.02 5.83 1.86
C LYS A 70 -10.55 5.60 1.59
N LEU A 71 -9.97 6.43 0.74
CA LEU A 71 -8.55 6.47 0.46
C LEU A 71 -7.90 7.68 1.14
N VAL A 72 -6.91 7.42 1.99
CA VAL A 72 -6.09 8.46 2.62
C VAL A 72 -4.66 8.37 2.08
N LEU A 73 -4.15 9.47 1.56
CA LEU A 73 -2.76 9.59 1.15
C LEU A 73 -1.96 10.27 2.27
N ALA A 74 -1.04 9.54 2.90
CA ALA A 74 -0.08 10.10 3.83
C ALA A 74 1.25 10.30 3.09
N LEU A 75 1.57 11.53 2.78
CA LEU A 75 2.68 11.90 1.91
C LEU A 75 3.88 12.40 2.71
N PRO A 76 5.11 12.07 2.31
CA PRO A 76 6.28 12.46 3.08
C PRO A 76 6.55 13.97 3.05
N TYR A 77 6.30 14.62 1.91
CA TYR A 77 6.45 16.06 1.67
C TYR A 77 5.73 16.47 0.39
N MET A 78 5.57 17.76 0.19
CA MET A 78 4.93 18.31 -1.02
C MET A 78 5.81 18.08 -2.27
N ASN A 79 5.15 17.83 -3.41
CA ASN A 79 5.82 17.65 -4.71
C ASN A 79 6.81 16.46 -4.75
N GLN A 80 6.52 15.38 -4.02
CA GLN A 80 7.38 14.18 -4.07
C GLN A 80 7.52 13.60 -5.49
N GLU A 81 6.58 13.90 -6.39
CA GLU A 81 6.55 13.45 -7.78
C GLU A 81 7.40 14.30 -8.75
N ALA A 82 8.10 15.33 -8.28
CA ALA A 82 8.75 16.31 -9.14
C ALA A 82 9.79 15.71 -10.11
N GLN A 83 10.39 14.58 -9.74
CA GLN A 83 11.39 13.88 -10.56
C GLN A 83 10.86 12.59 -11.21
N TRP A 84 9.54 12.35 -11.16
CA TRP A 84 8.95 11.17 -11.76
C TRP A 84 8.70 11.35 -13.25
N SER A 85 8.43 10.26 -13.97
CA SER A 85 7.98 10.35 -15.35
C SER A 85 6.67 11.15 -15.45
N GLN A 86 6.42 11.77 -16.60
CA GLN A 86 5.15 12.50 -16.82
C GLN A 86 3.92 11.58 -16.60
N ARG A 87 4.03 10.32 -17.02
CA ARG A 87 2.99 9.31 -16.85
C ARG A 87 2.72 9.03 -15.37
N ASP A 88 3.77 8.77 -14.60
CA ASP A 88 3.64 8.45 -13.18
C ASP A 88 3.14 9.64 -12.36
N ALA A 89 3.65 10.84 -12.68
CA ALA A 89 3.17 12.07 -12.07
C ALA A 89 1.69 12.36 -12.38
N ALA A 90 1.22 12.06 -13.61
CA ALA A 90 -0.20 12.18 -13.97
C ALA A 90 -1.09 11.22 -13.18
N VAL A 91 -0.66 9.96 -13.02
CA VAL A 91 -1.35 8.97 -12.18
C VAL A 91 -1.42 9.45 -10.74
N TYR A 92 -0.30 9.88 -10.18
CA TYR A 92 -0.24 10.39 -8.81
C TYR A 92 -1.17 11.58 -8.58
N ARG A 93 -1.19 12.57 -9.47
CA ARG A 93 -2.10 13.71 -9.38
C ARG A 93 -3.58 13.31 -9.48
N THR A 94 -3.87 12.24 -10.23
CA THR A 94 -5.22 11.68 -10.26
C THR A 94 -5.61 11.06 -8.92
N LEU A 95 -4.70 10.33 -8.28
CA LEU A 95 -4.92 9.80 -6.93
C LEU A 95 -5.13 10.93 -5.91
N LEU A 96 -4.33 12.01 -5.97
CA LEU A 96 -4.51 13.19 -5.11
C LEU A 96 -5.92 13.79 -5.21
N ARG A 97 -6.47 13.89 -6.42
CA ARG A 97 -7.83 14.43 -6.64
C ARG A 97 -8.95 13.52 -6.18
N GLN A 98 -8.71 12.20 -6.12
CA GLN A 98 -9.72 11.19 -5.80
C GLN A 98 -9.63 10.69 -4.35
N ALA A 99 -8.56 11.02 -3.66
CA ALA A 99 -8.40 10.69 -2.25
C ALA A 99 -9.40 11.47 -1.38
N ASP A 100 -9.90 10.82 -0.35
CA ASP A 100 -10.83 11.41 0.62
C ASP A 100 -10.08 12.34 1.60
N ASN A 101 -8.79 12.05 1.84
CA ASN A 101 -7.92 12.92 2.62
C ASN A 101 -6.47 12.82 2.16
N VAL A 102 -5.72 13.92 2.27
CA VAL A 102 -4.29 14.01 1.98
C VAL A 102 -3.59 14.64 3.17
N VAL A 103 -2.65 13.94 3.76
CA VAL A 103 -1.85 14.38 4.91
C VAL A 103 -0.39 14.46 4.50
N TYR A 104 0.23 15.60 4.70
CA TYR A 104 1.69 15.77 4.57
C TYR A 104 2.34 15.60 5.94
N THR A 105 3.22 14.59 6.08
CA THR A 105 3.90 14.31 7.35
C THR A 105 5.10 15.23 7.59
N SER A 106 5.56 15.90 6.53
CA SER A 106 6.55 16.96 6.60
C SER A 106 6.21 18.07 5.59
N GLN A 107 6.66 19.29 5.82
CA GLN A 107 6.47 20.40 4.87
C GLN A 107 7.41 20.25 3.68
N GLU A 108 8.66 19.89 3.93
CA GLU A 108 9.71 19.79 2.94
C GLU A 108 10.47 18.47 3.07
N TYR A 109 11.27 18.16 2.04
CA TYR A 109 12.17 17.02 2.08
C TYR A 109 13.24 17.21 3.16
N HIS A 110 13.41 16.20 4.00
CA HIS A 110 14.54 16.07 4.91
C HIS A 110 14.93 14.60 5.09
N ARG A 111 16.15 14.39 5.59
CA ARG A 111 16.61 13.02 5.88
C ARG A 111 15.70 12.40 6.95
N GLY A 112 15.02 11.31 6.62
CA GLY A 112 14.09 10.61 7.52
C GLY A 112 12.61 10.89 7.27
N CYS A 113 12.22 11.86 6.42
CA CYS A 113 10.81 12.15 6.13
C CYS A 113 10.02 10.92 5.63
N LEU A 114 10.68 10.01 4.89
CA LEU A 114 10.06 8.77 4.45
C LEU A 114 9.78 7.82 5.61
N PHE A 115 10.66 7.74 6.60
CA PHE A 115 10.43 6.94 7.81
C PHE A 115 9.33 7.55 8.68
N GLN A 116 9.29 8.86 8.79
CA GLN A 116 8.23 9.58 9.50
C GLN A 116 6.87 9.26 8.88
N ARG A 117 6.76 9.33 7.55
CA ARG A 117 5.55 8.95 6.81
C ARG A 117 5.18 7.48 7.05
N ASN A 118 6.14 6.57 6.99
CA ASN A 118 5.88 5.15 7.19
C ASN A 118 5.36 4.86 8.61
N ARG A 119 5.92 5.51 9.62
CA ARG A 119 5.39 5.43 10.99
C ARG A 119 3.96 5.96 11.08
N TYR A 120 3.70 7.12 10.48
CA TYR A 120 2.33 7.67 10.43
C TYR A 120 1.32 6.65 9.88
N LEU A 121 1.66 5.95 8.79
CA LEU A 121 0.80 4.92 8.21
C LEU A 121 0.48 3.81 9.22
N VAL A 122 1.49 3.30 9.89
CA VAL A 122 1.36 2.21 10.87
C VAL A 122 0.60 2.68 12.13
N ASP A 123 0.91 3.85 12.65
CA ASP A 123 0.32 4.37 13.89
C ASP A 123 -1.20 4.61 13.76
N HIS A 124 -1.68 4.79 12.52
CA HIS A 124 -3.10 5.02 12.22
C HIS A 124 -3.84 3.77 11.70
N GLY A 125 -3.19 2.60 11.62
CA GLY A 125 -3.80 1.36 11.16
C GLY A 125 -3.90 0.28 12.24
N ALA A 126 -4.88 -0.60 12.11
CA ALA A 126 -4.93 -1.90 12.81
C ALA A 126 -4.45 -3.05 11.92
N TYR A 127 -4.48 -2.85 10.61
CA TYR A 127 -4.05 -3.80 9.59
C TYR A 127 -2.96 -3.20 8.72
N CYS A 128 -2.05 -4.05 8.25
CA CYS A 128 -1.01 -3.68 7.29
C CYS A 128 -0.95 -4.73 6.18
N VAL A 129 -1.33 -4.35 4.98
CA VAL A 129 -1.15 -5.19 3.78
C VAL A 129 0.13 -4.75 3.08
N CYS A 130 1.07 -5.67 2.90
CA CYS A 130 2.36 -5.34 2.31
C CYS A 130 2.72 -6.25 1.13
N TYR A 131 3.64 -5.76 0.30
CA TYR A 131 4.29 -6.54 -0.75
C TYR A 131 5.80 -6.50 -0.52
N LEU A 132 6.29 -7.50 0.22
CA LEU A 132 7.67 -7.58 0.71
C LEU A 132 8.34 -8.82 0.15
N LEU A 133 9.28 -8.63 -0.78
CA LEU A 133 10.11 -9.68 -1.40
C LEU A 133 11.50 -9.78 -0.77
N GLN A 134 12.02 -8.65 -0.26
CA GLN A 134 13.41 -8.52 0.16
C GLN A 134 13.50 -7.88 1.54
N GLU A 135 14.38 -8.45 2.36
CA GLU A 135 14.77 -7.88 3.64
C GLU A 135 15.65 -6.63 3.49
N ARG A 136 15.84 -5.89 4.57
CA ARG A 136 16.68 -4.68 4.67
C ARG A 136 16.26 -3.55 3.71
N THR A 137 14.96 -3.38 3.53
CA THR A 137 14.35 -2.31 2.73
C THR A 137 13.46 -1.42 3.59
N GLY A 138 13.06 -0.26 3.09
CA GLY A 138 12.06 0.58 3.75
C GLY A 138 10.73 -0.16 3.99
N THR A 139 10.36 -1.08 3.07
CA THR A 139 9.17 -1.93 3.21
C THR A 139 9.34 -2.92 4.36
N SER A 140 10.49 -3.59 4.48
CA SER A 140 10.75 -4.54 5.58
C SER A 140 10.76 -3.85 6.94
N TYR A 141 11.36 -2.65 7.03
CA TYR A 141 11.31 -1.82 8.23
C TYR A 141 9.86 -1.48 8.63
N THR A 142 9.06 -1.04 7.66
CA THR A 142 7.66 -0.67 7.92
C THR A 142 6.83 -1.87 8.34
N ALA A 143 6.99 -3.03 7.69
CA ALA A 143 6.29 -4.26 8.05
C ALA A 143 6.70 -4.78 9.44
N GLN A 144 7.98 -4.66 9.80
CA GLN A 144 8.46 -5.01 11.15
C GLN A 144 7.86 -4.06 12.19
N TYR A 145 7.93 -2.75 11.97
CA TYR A 145 7.35 -1.75 12.86
C TYR A 145 5.83 -1.98 13.05
N ALA A 146 5.12 -2.34 11.97
CA ALA A 146 3.70 -2.70 12.06
C ALA A 146 3.45 -3.89 13.01
N ARG A 147 4.27 -4.94 12.94
CA ARG A 147 4.17 -6.08 13.88
C ARG A 147 4.46 -5.66 15.32
N GLU A 148 5.49 -4.85 15.54
CA GLU A 148 5.86 -4.31 16.87
C GLU A 148 4.73 -3.45 17.47
N GLN A 149 3.98 -2.73 16.63
CA GLN A 149 2.81 -1.95 17.04
C GLN A 149 1.52 -2.76 17.13
N GLY A 150 1.57 -4.08 16.94
CA GLY A 150 0.45 -5.00 17.10
C GLY A 150 -0.54 -5.03 15.93
N LEU A 151 -0.15 -4.55 14.73
CA LEU A 151 -1.01 -4.66 13.55
C LEU A 151 -1.05 -6.11 13.04
N GLU A 152 -2.20 -6.50 12.48
CA GLU A 152 -2.28 -7.71 11.66
C GLU A 152 -1.58 -7.45 10.31
N VAL A 153 -0.40 -8.07 10.12
CA VAL A 153 0.42 -7.87 8.91
C VAL A 153 0.20 -9.01 7.92
N ARG A 154 -0.23 -8.67 6.70
CA ARG A 154 -0.48 -9.60 5.58
C ARG A 154 0.49 -9.31 4.44
N ASN A 155 1.43 -10.23 4.19
CA ASN A 155 2.37 -10.09 3.07
C ASN A 155 1.88 -10.84 1.84
N LEU A 156 1.50 -10.11 0.79
CA LEU A 156 1.03 -10.71 -0.45
C LEU A 156 2.10 -11.57 -1.15
N ALA A 157 3.38 -11.22 -1.00
CA ALA A 157 4.47 -11.98 -1.61
C ALA A 157 4.66 -13.40 -1.02
N GLN A 158 4.10 -13.68 0.16
CA GLN A 158 4.19 -14.98 0.86
C GLN A 158 2.98 -15.88 0.62
N ALA A 159 2.23 -15.68 -0.46
CA ALA A 159 1.06 -16.50 -0.76
C ALA A 159 1.43 -18.00 -0.91
N PRO A 160 0.61 -18.93 -0.38
CA PRO A 160 0.93 -20.37 -0.29
C PRO A 160 1.33 -21.03 -1.60
N TRP A 161 0.81 -20.57 -2.73
CA TRP A 161 1.10 -21.16 -4.05
C TRP A 161 2.47 -20.75 -4.64
N LYS A 162 3.09 -19.65 -4.14
CA LYS A 162 4.48 -19.30 -4.51
C LYS A 162 5.50 -20.28 -3.92
N GLN A 163 5.08 -21.10 -2.96
CA GLN A 163 5.91 -22.10 -2.32
C GLN A 163 5.79 -23.51 -2.97
N GLN A 164 4.97 -23.66 -4.01
CA GLN A 164 4.93 -24.92 -4.77
C GLN A 164 6.25 -25.06 -5.54
N PRO A 165 7.02 -26.15 -5.29
CA PRO A 165 8.20 -26.44 -6.11
C PRO A 165 7.77 -26.56 -7.56
N ALA A 166 8.59 -26.05 -8.47
CA ALA A 166 8.38 -26.19 -9.90
C ALA A 166 8.11 -27.67 -10.20
N ALA A 167 7.03 -27.96 -10.94
CA ALA A 167 6.72 -29.31 -11.36
C ALA A 167 7.96 -29.95 -12.01
N PRO A 168 8.30 -31.21 -11.70
CA PRO A 168 9.47 -31.86 -12.28
C PRO A 168 9.32 -31.83 -13.79
N LYS A 169 10.34 -31.32 -14.48
CA LYS A 169 10.44 -31.41 -15.94
C LYS A 169 10.39 -32.89 -16.27
N THR A 170 9.31 -33.32 -16.89
CA THR A 170 9.19 -34.66 -17.44
C THR A 170 10.26 -34.85 -18.53
N PRO A 171 10.99 -35.97 -18.56
CA PRO A 171 12.06 -36.22 -19.51
C PRO A 171 11.59 -36.29 -20.95
#